data_047f6ee9271fd2bf02356b5f0f9a96c1
#
_entry.id   047f6ee9271fd2bf02356b5f0f9a96c1
#
_cell.length_a   1.000
_cell.length_b   1.000
_cell.length_c   1.000
_cell.angle_alpha   90.00
_cell.angle_beta   90.00
_cell.angle_gamma   90.00
#
_symmetry.space_group_name_H-M   'P 1'
#
loop_
_entity.id
_entity.type
_entity.pdbx_description
1 polymer ?
#
loop_
_entity_poly.entity_id
_entity_poly.type
_entity_poly.pdbx_seq_one_letter_code
_entity_poly.pdbx_strand_id
1 'polypeptide(L)'
;MDYPKSVPSVGLVDGRFVDENPVAGTPGSLITAVWGNSVTQEILSVINGGGLVASEADTGQLYKAIQSIVGTASPMRSVVTRLATSRSLTEAELGLVLIDGSPAPVTVTLPSANAALGIRDVIVRRMDNSGNRLVVQTSDADKVRFHTHLSPGGYPFLVLMGNGDWWHLRSDGAGSWWPIGRFDNSALGRPFFETTLSLNPGGYGFPNGDLFKRAEWPWLWDFAQASGALTTEAARTGREGGWTSGDGASNFRIPEIRGEFLRVLSETRNVDPGRVSGSLQMHALQSHNHYLPTGTGASFKPAPAIPDGVWDVGTNVNFSPTTTTVATTYPNPAFDSDTYIGNIGNFSAETRPRNIAYPARIKLI
;
A
#
# COMPACT_ATOMS: atom_id res chain seq x y z
N MET A 1 30.30 9.03 -40.32
CA MET A 1 31.30 8.81 -41.44
C MET A 1 30.61 9.00 -42.78
N ASP A 2 31.27 9.60 -43.80
CA ASP A 2 30.74 9.81 -45.16
C ASP A 2 31.76 9.26 -46.18
N TYR A 3 31.41 9.19 -47.45
CA TYR A 3 32.32 8.84 -48.53
C TYR A 3 33.48 9.85 -48.61
N PRO A 4 34.68 9.47 -49.12
CA PRO A 4 35.87 10.33 -49.16
C PRO A 4 35.80 11.37 -50.26
N LYS A 5 34.75 12.22 -50.25
CA LYS A 5 34.46 13.26 -51.27
C LYS A 5 35.54 14.31 -51.40
N SER A 6 36.28 14.56 -50.31
CA SER A 6 37.38 15.52 -50.26
C SER A 6 38.70 15.02 -50.77
N VAL A 7 38.84 13.70 -51.07
CA VAL A 7 40.06 13.11 -51.53
C VAL A 7 40.11 13.11 -53.07
N PRO A 8 41.06 13.80 -53.69
CA PRO A 8 41.19 13.81 -55.17
C PRO A 8 41.42 12.42 -55.72
N SER A 9 40.89 12.18 -56.92
CA SER A 9 41.18 10.98 -57.74
C SER A 9 40.62 9.66 -57.16
N VAL A 10 39.69 9.71 -56.21
CA VAL A 10 39.01 8.49 -55.67
C VAL A 10 38.08 7.86 -56.70
N GLY A 11 37.62 8.62 -57.71
CA GLY A 11 36.76 8.09 -58.78
C GLY A 11 35.31 7.88 -58.32
N LEU A 12 34.78 8.70 -57.38
CA LEU A 12 33.39 8.64 -56.98
C LEU A 12 32.47 9.13 -58.12
N VAL A 13 31.38 8.43 -58.38
CA VAL A 13 30.29 8.86 -59.26
C VAL A 13 29.08 9.20 -58.38
N ASP A 14 28.52 10.38 -58.52
CA ASP A 14 27.44 10.89 -57.67
C ASP A 14 27.71 10.77 -56.16
N GLY A 15 29.01 10.89 -55.78
CA GLY A 15 29.45 10.83 -54.39
C GLY A 15 29.55 9.43 -53.83
N ARG A 16 29.49 8.36 -54.63
CA ARG A 16 29.52 6.95 -54.24
C ARG A 16 30.67 6.21 -54.96
N PHE A 17 31.13 5.14 -54.36
CA PHE A 17 32.02 4.19 -55.00
C PHE A 17 31.31 3.48 -56.16
N VAL A 18 32.02 3.25 -57.25
CA VAL A 18 31.56 2.50 -58.43
C VAL A 18 32.57 1.41 -58.81
N ASP A 19 32.07 0.37 -59.40
CA ASP A 19 32.87 -0.71 -59.95
C ASP A 19 33.53 -0.26 -61.29
N GLU A 20 34.65 -0.91 -61.66
CA GLU A 20 35.24 -0.76 -62.96
C GLU A 20 34.25 -1.25 -64.05
N ASN A 21 34.14 -0.47 -65.13
CA ASN A 21 33.41 -0.87 -66.33
C ASN A 21 34.39 -0.92 -67.51
N PRO A 22 35.02 -2.06 -67.80
CA PRO A 22 35.99 -2.18 -68.89
C PRO A 22 35.42 -1.89 -70.30
N VAL A 23 34.11 -2.16 -70.48
CA VAL A 23 33.42 -1.93 -71.75
C VAL A 23 33.23 -0.42 -72.03
N ALA A 24 32.93 0.34 -70.96
CA ALA A 24 32.79 1.81 -71.07
C ALA A 24 34.11 2.54 -70.82
N GLY A 25 35.20 1.83 -70.51
CA GLY A 25 36.50 2.43 -70.19
C GLY A 25 36.54 3.26 -68.92
N THR A 26 35.57 3.06 -68.00
CA THR A 26 35.49 3.78 -66.72
C THR A 26 36.21 3.00 -65.60
N PRO A 27 37.25 3.61 -64.97
CA PRO A 27 37.94 2.95 -63.86
C PRO A 27 37.02 2.89 -62.63
N GLY A 28 37.19 1.83 -61.82
CA GLY A 28 36.53 1.72 -60.53
C GLY A 28 37.07 2.73 -59.50
N SER A 29 36.28 2.99 -58.44
CA SER A 29 36.70 3.86 -57.36
C SER A 29 37.79 3.25 -56.51
N LEU A 30 38.77 4.07 -56.09
CA LEU A 30 39.82 3.67 -55.15
C LEU A 30 39.36 3.81 -53.71
N ILE A 31 39.53 2.76 -52.88
CA ILE A 31 39.41 2.84 -51.45
C ILE A 31 40.72 3.39 -50.88
N THR A 32 40.69 4.63 -50.44
CA THR A 32 41.89 5.27 -49.88
C THR A 32 42.21 4.76 -48.47
N ALA A 33 43.48 4.78 -48.07
CA ALA A 33 43.90 4.44 -46.71
C ALA A 33 43.21 5.32 -45.66
N VAL A 34 43.00 6.61 -45.96
CA VAL A 34 42.31 7.54 -45.07
C VAL A 34 40.87 7.08 -44.80
N TRP A 35 40.15 6.66 -45.85
CA TRP A 35 38.77 6.18 -45.68
C TRP A 35 38.72 4.85 -44.91
N GLY A 36 39.60 3.87 -45.24
CA GLY A 36 39.71 2.59 -44.58
C GLY A 36 40.01 2.78 -43.09
N ASN A 37 40.96 3.64 -42.76
CA ASN A 37 41.30 3.94 -41.36
C ASN A 37 40.11 4.60 -40.61
N SER A 38 39.35 5.50 -41.25
CA SER A 38 38.19 6.14 -40.65
C SER A 38 37.08 5.12 -40.32
N VAL A 39 36.78 4.20 -41.25
CA VAL A 39 35.83 3.10 -41.01
C VAL A 39 36.27 2.25 -39.82
N THR A 40 37.54 1.88 -39.82
CA THR A 40 38.11 1.04 -38.74
C THR A 40 38.02 1.77 -37.41
N GLN A 41 38.32 3.07 -37.31
CA GLN A 41 38.22 3.87 -36.10
C GLN A 41 36.78 3.99 -35.57
N GLU A 42 35.78 4.15 -36.45
CA GLU A 42 34.38 4.14 -36.06
C GLU A 42 33.97 2.82 -35.40
N ILE A 43 34.35 1.70 -36.04
CA ILE A 43 34.09 0.35 -35.49
C ILE A 43 34.82 0.14 -34.15
N LEU A 44 36.09 0.52 -34.06
CA LEU A 44 36.88 0.42 -32.82
C LEU A 44 36.29 1.31 -31.71
N SER A 45 35.78 2.49 -32.06
CA SER A 45 35.11 3.38 -31.08
C SER A 45 33.87 2.73 -30.49
N VAL A 46 33.06 2.03 -31.28
CA VAL A 46 31.90 1.27 -30.78
C VAL A 46 32.33 0.09 -29.92
N ILE A 47 33.36 -0.67 -30.35
CA ILE A 47 33.90 -1.80 -29.60
C ILE A 47 34.42 -1.35 -28.23
N ASN A 48 35.21 -0.30 -28.19
CA ASN A 48 35.76 0.27 -26.95
C ASN A 48 34.63 0.88 -26.08
N GLY A 49 33.65 1.58 -26.69
CA GLY A 49 32.49 2.10 -26.00
C GLY A 49 31.62 1.03 -25.37
N GLY A 50 31.62 -0.18 -25.92
CA GLY A 50 30.99 -1.37 -25.32
C GLY A 50 31.82 -2.05 -24.22
N GLY A 51 32.98 -1.46 -23.85
CA GLY A 51 33.85 -2.00 -22.79
C GLY A 51 34.70 -3.19 -23.23
N LEU A 52 34.85 -3.42 -24.53
CA LEU A 52 35.67 -4.53 -25.09
C LEU A 52 37.03 -4.02 -25.56
N VAL A 53 38.03 -4.87 -25.44
CA VAL A 53 39.34 -4.63 -26.01
C VAL A 53 39.35 -5.19 -27.43
N ALA A 54 39.71 -4.34 -28.42
CA ALA A 54 39.73 -4.75 -29.81
C ALA A 54 40.76 -5.88 -30.07
N SER A 55 40.35 -6.88 -30.86
CA SER A 55 41.16 -8.04 -31.20
C SER A 55 40.90 -8.47 -32.65
N GLU A 56 41.94 -8.71 -33.42
CA GLU A 56 41.85 -9.21 -34.79
C GLU A 56 41.28 -10.63 -34.87
N ALA A 57 41.41 -11.40 -33.79
CA ALA A 57 40.98 -12.79 -33.74
C ALA A 57 39.46 -12.96 -33.50
N ASP A 58 38.79 -11.93 -33.05
CA ASP A 58 37.34 -11.99 -32.74
C ASP A 58 36.53 -11.07 -33.69
N THR A 59 35.97 -11.66 -34.72
CA THR A 59 35.13 -10.97 -35.71
C THR A 59 33.72 -10.65 -35.23
N GLY A 60 33.31 -11.06 -34.01
CA GLY A 60 32.02 -10.81 -33.41
C GLY A 60 31.97 -9.63 -32.44
N GLN A 61 33.08 -8.89 -32.27
CA GLN A 61 33.18 -7.85 -31.22
C GLN A 61 32.23 -6.69 -31.41
N LEU A 62 32.00 -6.24 -32.65
CA LEU A 62 31.06 -5.13 -32.90
C LEU A 62 29.65 -5.48 -32.41
N TYR A 63 29.18 -6.69 -32.71
CA TYR A 63 27.85 -7.15 -32.23
C TYR A 63 27.78 -7.22 -30.71
N LYS A 64 28.82 -7.79 -30.06
CA LYS A 64 28.91 -7.86 -28.60
C LYS A 64 28.93 -6.45 -27.98
N ALA A 65 29.66 -5.53 -28.55
CA ALA A 65 29.72 -4.13 -28.11
C ALA A 65 28.37 -3.42 -28.20
N ILE A 66 27.68 -3.59 -29.32
CA ILE A 66 26.31 -3.03 -29.46
C ILE A 66 25.36 -3.61 -28.43
N GLN A 67 25.39 -4.92 -28.19
CA GLN A 67 24.57 -5.53 -27.13
C GLN A 67 24.90 -4.97 -25.72
N SER A 68 26.20 -4.78 -25.44
CA SER A 68 26.64 -4.17 -24.17
C SER A 68 26.13 -2.74 -24.02
N ILE A 69 26.30 -1.91 -25.05
CA ILE A 69 25.84 -0.50 -25.07
C ILE A 69 24.32 -0.43 -24.88
N VAL A 70 23.54 -1.23 -25.62
CA VAL A 70 22.07 -1.28 -25.48
C VAL A 70 21.66 -1.74 -24.07
N GLY A 71 22.33 -2.76 -23.54
CA GLY A 71 22.07 -3.25 -22.19
C GLY A 71 22.38 -2.23 -21.08
N THR A 72 23.40 -1.39 -21.29
CA THR A 72 23.76 -0.32 -20.33
C THR A 72 22.94 0.94 -20.50
N ALA A 73 22.44 1.23 -21.70
CA ALA A 73 21.58 2.39 -21.97
C ALA A 73 20.14 2.22 -21.45
N SER A 74 19.70 0.95 -21.22
CA SER A 74 18.39 0.71 -20.63
C SER A 74 18.38 1.15 -19.16
N PRO A 75 17.37 1.92 -18.71
CA PRO A 75 17.21 2.29 -17.30
C PRO A 75 17.09 1.07 -16.39
N MET A 76 16.49 -0.02 -16.87
CA MET A 76 16.35 -1.30 -16.16
C MET A 76 17.29 -2.34 -16.74
N ARG A 77 18.07 -2.96 -15.88
CA ARG A 77 18.91 -4.11 -16.25
C ARG A 77 18.06 -5.36 -16.46
N SER A 78 18.40 -6.16 -17.47
CA SER A 78 17.76 -7.47 -17.72
C SER A 78 18.34 -8.53 -16.77
N VAL A 79 18.21 -8.32 -15.46
CA VAL A 79 18.73 -9.19 -14.41
C VAL A 79 17.67 -9.50 -13.38
N VAL A 80 17.72 -10.72 -12.81
CA VAL A 80 16.89 -11.14 -11.68
C VAL A 80 17.80 -11.45 -10.51
N THR A 81 17.72 -10.63 -9.47
CA THR A 81 18.48 -10.79 -8.23
C THR A 81 17.59 -11.41 -7.17
N ARG A 82 18.05 -12.45 -6.46
CA ARG A 82 17.31 -13.09 -5.36
C ARG A 82 18.05 -12.89 -4.05
N LEU A 83 17.30 -12.47 -3.01
CA LEU A 83 17.83 -12.14 -1.69
C LEU A 83 17.00 -12.80 -0.61
N ALA A 84 17.66 -13.32 0.43
CA ALA A 84 17.05 -13.76 1.68
C ALA A 84 17.75 -13.17 2.92
N THR A 85 18.74 -12.30 2.71
CA THR A 85 19.52 -11.65 3.77
C THR A 85 19.72 -10.18 3.47
N SER A 86 19.94 -9.40 4.53
CA SER A 86 20.19 -7.97 4.43
C SER A 86 21.51 -7.66 3.74
N ARG A 87 21.47 -6.79 2.74
CA ARG A 87 22.67 -6.27 2.06
C ARG A 87 22.38 -5.06 1.17
N SER A 88 23.44 -4.40 0.73
CA SER A 88 23.36 -3.37 -0.32
C SER A 88 23.37 -4.02 -1.71
N LEU A 89 22.59 -3.43 -2.63
CA LEU A 89 22.60 -3.76 -4.05
C LEU A 89 23.72 -3.00 -4.75
N THR A 90 24.30 -3.64 -5.74
CA THR A 90 25.18 -2.99 -6.72
C THR A 90 24.38 -2.47 -7.90
N GLU A 91 24.95 -1.58 -8.72
CA GLU A 91 24.32 -1.12 -9.95
C GLU A 91 23.99 -2.28 -10.90
N ALA A 92 24.86 -3.29 -10.98
CA ALA A 92 24.68 -4.44 -11.86
C ALA A 92 23.46 -5.31 -11.50
N GLU A 93 22.94 -5.18 -10.28
CA GLU A 93 21.80 -5.94 -9.76
C GLU A 93 20.45 -5.20 -9.88
N LEU A 94 20.48 -3.98 -10.40
CA LEU A 94 19.27 -3.15 -10.60
C LEU A 94 18.44 -3.67 -11.78
N GLY A 95 17.51 -4.55 -11.49
CA GLY A 95 16.52 -5.14 -12.38
C GLY A 95 15.33 -5.57 -11.58
N LEU A 96 14.94 -6.85 -11.67
CA LEU A 96 13.94 -7.44 -10.80
C LEU A 96 14.61 -8.06 -9.56
N VAL A 97 14.40 -7.44 -8.40
CA VAL A 97 14.94 -7.91 -7.12
C VAL A 97 13.83 -8.64 -6.36
N LEU A 98 13.98 -9.95 -6.23
CA LEU A 98 13.05 -10.83 -5.51
C LEU A 98 13.59 -11.06 -4.10
N ILE A 99 12.80 -10.72 -3.08
CA ILE A 99 13.23 -10.70 -1.69
C ILE A 99 12.38 -11.68 -0.89
N ASP A 100 13.02 -12.63 -0.24
CA ASP A 100 12.39 -13.60 0.68
C ASP A 100 12.75 -13.24 2.12
N GLY A 101 11.77 -12.73 2.86
CA GLY A 101 11.89 -12.41 4.29
C GLY A 101 11.46 -13.56 5.21
N SER A 102 11.19 -14.76 4.69
CA SER A 102 10.69 -15.86 5.52
C SER A 102 11.65 -16.31 6.61
N PRO A 103 12.99 -16.36 6.38
CA PRO A 103 13.93 -16.76 7.43
C PRO A 103 14.10 -15.72 8.55
N ALA A 104 14.11 -14.43 8.21
CA ALA A 104 14.35 -13.32 9.14
C ALA A 104 13.96 -11.96 8.51
N PRO A 105 13.85 -10.87 9.29
CA PRO A 105 13.73 -9.52 8.75
C PRO A 105 14.88 -9.18 7.79
N VAL A 106 14.55 -8.59 6.65
CA VAL A 106 15.53 -8.24 5.60
C VAL A 106 15.50 -6.75 5.34
N THR A 107 16.69 -6.16 5.25
CA THR A 107 16.88 -4.78 4.78
C THR A 107 17.76 -4.78 3.53
N VAL A 108 17.21 -4.28 2.43
CA VAL A 108 17.90 -4.10 1.17
C VAL A 108 18.22 -2.63 0.97
N THR A 109 19.50 -2.29 0.79
CA THR A 109 19.92 -0.91 0.54
C THR A 109 20.12 -0.70 -0.95
N LEU A 110 19.44 0.29 -1.52
CA LEU A 110 19.62 0.72 -2.91
C LEU A 110 20.96 1.46 -3.04
N PRO A 111 21.63 1.39 -4.19
CA PRO A 111 22.80 2.22 -4.46
C PRO A 111 22.42 3.71 -4.47
N SER A 112 23.40 4.61 -4.31
CA SER A 112 23.14 6.04 -4.29
C SER A 112 22.60 6.55 -5.63
N ALA A 113 21.49 7.28 -5.60
CA ALA A 113 20.82 7.88 -6.76
C ALA A 113 21.52 9.18 -7.21
N ASN A 114 22.85 9.17 -7.30
CA ASN A 114 23.67 10.31 -7.71
C ASN A 114 23.90 10.33 -9.23
N ALA A 115 24.57 11.39 -9.71
CA ALA A 115 24.84 11.57 -11.13
C ALA A 115 25.70 10.46 -11.76
N ALA A 116 26.58 9.79 -10.98
CA ALA A 116 27.40 8.68 -11.46
C ALA A 116 26.56 7.44 -11.76
N LEU A 117 25.50 7.18 -10.98
CA LEU A 117 24.53 6.12 -11.28
C LEU A 117 23.72 6.43 -12.53
N GLY A 118 23.43 7.71 -12.78
CA GLY A 118 22.50 8.15 -13.82
C GLY A 118 21.06 7.71 -13.53
N ILE A 119 20.25 7.62 -14.57
CA ILE A 119 18.85 7.15 -14.47
C ILE A 119 18.83 5.62 -14.47
N ARG A 120 18.36 5.03 -13.39
CA ARG A 120 18.25 3.56 -13.23
C ARG A 120 16.89 3.19 -12.66
N ASP A 121 16.41 2.04 -13.12
CA ASP A 121 15.15 1.44 -12.65
C ASP A 121 15.46 0.19 -11.84
N VAL A 122 14.64 -0.04 -10.80
CA VAL A 122 14.64 -1.29 -10.04
C VAL A 122 13.20 -1.65 -9.67
N ILE A 123 12.84 -2.93 -9.81
CA ILE A 123 11.63 -3.49 -9.24
C ILE A 123 12.03 -4.31 -8.03
N VAL A 124 11.55 -3.92 -6.86
CA VAL A 124 11.72 -4.67 -5.62
C VAL A 124 10.42 -5.39 -5.30
N ARG A 125 10.47 -6.71 -5.11
CA ARG A 125 9.27 -7.54 -4.92
C ARG A 125 9.47 -8.52 -3.77
N ARG A 126 8.48 -8.57 -2.86
CA ARG A 126 8.42 -9.55 -1.78
C ARG A 126 7.89 -10.88 -2.28
N MET A 127 8.54 -11.99 -1.87
CA MET A 127 8.20 -13.35 -2.29
C MET A 127 7.49 -14.17 -1.22
N ASP A 128 7.56 -13.74 0.04
CA ASP A 128 7.02 -14.46 1.19
C ASP A 128 5.80 -13.76 1.82
N ASN A 129 5.07 -14.50 2.66
CA ASN A 129 3.95 -13.98 3.45
C ASN A 129 4.22 -14.06 4.97
N SER A 130 5.49 -14.06 5.39
CA SER A 130 5.86 -14.03 6.80
C SER A 130 5.52 -12.67 7.43
N GLY A 131 5.41 -12.62 8.76
CA GLY A 131 5.28 -11.38 9.52
C GLY A 131 6.59 -10.58 9.64
N ASN A 132 7.70 -11.08 9.09
CA ASN A 132 8.99 -10.43 9.19
C ASN A 132 9.02 -9.11 8.41
N ARG A 133 9.62 -8.09 9.03
CA ARG A 133 9.77 -6.77 8.41
C ARG A 133 10.75 -6.82 7.25
N LEU A 134 10.32 -6.35 6.08
CA LEU A 134 11.15 -6.24 4.89
C LEU A 134 11.24 -4.77 4.48
N VAL A 135 12.47 -4.23 4.54
CA VAL A 135 12.77 -2.83 4.28
C VAL A 135 13.56 -2.68 3.00
N VAL A 136 13.18 -1.72 2.18
CA VAL A 136 14.00 -1.21 1.07
C VAL A 136 14.39 0.22 1.42
N GLN A 137 15.65 0.43 1.73
CA GLN A 137 16.18 1.73 2.13
C GLN A 137 17.09 2.32 1.06
N THR A 138 17.25 3.62 1.10
CA THR A 138 18.22 4.34 0.28
C THR A 138 19.57 4.41 0.98
N SER A 139 20.64 4.64 0.23
CA SER A 139 21.95 4.94 0.80
C SER A 139 22.04 6.41 1.23
N ASP A 140 22.87 6.68 2.22
CA ASP A 140 23.23 8.01 2.70
C ASP A 140 22.03 8.95 2.95
N ALA A 141 22.07 10.14 2.34
CA ALA A 141 21.03 11.16 2.46
C ALA A 141 19.90 11.02 1.44
N ASP A 142 19.97 10.03 0.56
CA ASP A 142 18.98 9.80 -0.50
C ASP A 142 17.58 9.52 0.06
N LYS A 143 16.55 9.72 -0.76
CA LYS A 143 15.16 9.53 -0.36
C LYS A 143 14.36 8.77 -1.41
N VAL A 144 13.37 8.00 -0.95
CA VAL A 144 12.26 7.54 -1.79
C VAL A 144 11.15 8.58 -1.77
N ARG A 145 10.76 9.08 -2.93
CA ARG A 145 9.79 10.18 -3.10
C ARG A 145 8.35 9.68 -3.19
N PHE A 146 7.87 8.98 -2.17
CA PHE A 146 6.45 8.60 -2.05
C PHE A 146 5.78 9.44 -0.95
N HIS A 147 4.45 9.59 -1.02
CA HIS A 147 3.67 10.44 -0.12
C HIS A 147 4.24 11.85 0.06
N THR A 148 4.70 12.45 -1.03
CA THR A 148 5.33 13.79 -1.02
C THR A 148 4.37 14.92 -0.60
N HIS A 149 3.06 14.66 -0.59
CA HIS A 149 2.05 15.54 -0.01
C HIS A 149 2.09 15.58 1.53
N LEU A 150 2.65 14.54 2.18
CA LEU A 150 2.86 14.47 3.63
C LEU A 150 4.27 14.97 3.99
N SER A 151 5.28 14.46 3.27
CA SER A 151 6.67 14.89 3.42
C SER A 151 7.27 15.24 2.06
N PRO A 152 7.40 16.52 1.70
CA PRO A 152 7.93 16.94 0.40
C PRO A 152 9.32 16.38 0.09
N GLY A 153 10.14 16.13 1.13
CA GLY A 153 11.46 15.51 1.01
C GLY A 153 11.43 14.01 0.75
N GLY A 154 10.30 13.34 0.90
CA GLY A 154 10.20 11.87 0.88
C GLY A 154 10.78 11.21 2.14
N TYR A 155 10.98 9.90 2.08
CA TYR A 155 11.38 9.06 3.22
C TYR A 155 12.65 8.27 2.92
N PRO A 156 13.46 7.90 3.94
CA PRO A 156 14.73 7.19 3.71
C PRO A 156 14.54 5.71 3.36
N PHE A 157 13.35 5.18 3.51
CA PHE A 157 13.03 3.78 3.19
C PHE A 157 11.54 3.60 2.92
N LEU A 158 11.19 2.46 2.35
CA LEU A 158 9.83 1.91 2.29
C LEU A 158 9.80 0.49 2.85
N VAL A 159 8.60 -0.04 3.11
CA VAL A 159 8.40 -1.40 3.60
C VAL A 159 7.58 -2.19 2.59
N LEU A 160 8.01 -3.41 2.27
CA LEU A 160 7.23 -4.35 1.48
C LEU A 160 6.40 -5.24 2.41
N MET A 161 5.07 -5.22 2.23
CA MET A 161 4.11 -5.90 3.09
C MET A 161 3.32 -6.95 2.34
N GLY A 162 3.40 -8.20 2.81
CA GLY A 162 2.66 -9.31 2.23
C GLY A 162 3.25 -9.84 0.93
N ASN A 163 2.85 -11.05 0.58
CA ASN A 163 3.32 -11.71 -0.62
C ASN A 163 2.90 -10.96 -1.88
N GLY A 164 3.83 -10.80 -2.78
CA GLY A 164 3.60 -10.17 -4.07
C GLY A 164 3.65 -8.65 -4.04
N ASP A 165 3.77 -7.99 -2.88
CA ASP A 165 3.98 -6.55 -2.82
C ASP A 165 5.24 -6.14 -3.59
N TRP A 166 5.14 -5.12 -4.42
CA TRP A 166 6.25 -4.65 -5.24
C TRP A 166 6.18 -3.15 -5.50
N TRP A 167 7.37 -2.56 -5.68
CA TRP A 167 7.55 -1.18 -6.11
C TRP A 167 8.52 -1.13 -7.28
N HIS A 168 8.19 -0.33 -8.28
CA HIS A 168 9.08 0.05 -9.36
C HIS A 168 9.59 1.45 -9.08
N LEU A 169 10.88 1.56 -8.85
CA LEU A 169 11.55 2.79 -8.48
C LEU A 169 12.50 3.23 -9.60
N ARG A 170 12.56 4.53 -9.86
CA ARG A 170 13.49 5.18 -10.80
C ARG A 170 14.35 6.19 -10.07
N SER A 171 15.67 6.12 -10.22
CA SER A 171 16.59 7.15 -9.74
C SER A 171 16.51 8.40 -10.63
N ASP A 172 16.69 9.59 -10.04
CA ASP A 172 16.73 10.86 -10.77
C ASP A 172 18.16 11.36 -11.02
N GLY A 173 19.19 10.65 -10.54
CA GLY A 173 20.57 11.07 -10.60
C GLY A 173 20.92 12.24 -9.67
N ALA A 174 19.99 12.63 -8.77
CA ALA A 174 20.12 13.78 -7.88
C ALA A 174 19.76 13.45 -6.42
N GLY A 175 19.90 12.18 -6.02
CA GLY A 175 19.66 11.74 -4.64
C GLY A 175 18.22 11.29 -4.37
N SER A 176 17.42 10.98 -5.39
CA SER A 176 16.06 10.53 -5.16
C SER A 176 15.69 9.31 -6.01
N TRP A 177 14.90 8.43 -5.39
CA TRP A 177 14.24 7.30 -6.02
C TRP A 177 12.74 7.59 -6.11
N TRP A 178 12.20 7.66 -7.32
CA TRP A 178 10.81 7.98 -7.59
C TRP A 178 10.00 6.71 -7.88
N PRO A 179 8.89 6.46 -7.18
CA PRO A 179 7.96 5.40 -7.54
C PRO A 179 7.31 5.70 -8.88
N ILE A 180 7.45 4.79 -9.84
CA ILE A 180 6.78 4.84 -11.14
C ILE A 180 5.75 3.71 -11.31
N GLY A 181 5.71 2.77 -10.36
CA GLY A 181 4.70 1.73 -10.25
C GLY A 181 4.74 1.06 -8.88
N ARG A 182 3.61 0.48 -8.49
CA ARG A 182 3.48 -0.29 -7.25
C ARG A 182 2.33 -1.28 -7.34
N PHE A 183 2.29 -2.25 -6.42
CA PHE A 183 1.27 -3.29 -6.37
C PHE A 183 -0.16 -2.72 -6.28
N ASP A 184 -0.38 -1.74 -5.41
CA ASP A 184 -1.69 -1.15 -5.17
C ASP A 184 -1.57 0.32 -4.78
N ASN A 185 -2.32 1.18 -5.47
CA ASN A 185 -2.35 2.64 -5.28
C ASN A 185 -3.47 3.13 -4.35
N SER A 186 -4.10 2.25 -3.57
CA SER A 186 -5.11 2.65 -2.59
C SER A 186 -4.56 3.68 -1.62
N ALA A 187 -5.42 4.63 -1.22
CA ALA A 187 -5.04 5.69 -0.31
C ALA A 187 -4.61 5.14 1.06
N LEU A 188 -3.58 5.75 1.64
CA LEU A 188 -3.09 5.44 2.98
C LEU A 188 -4.23 5.56 4.02
N GLY A 189 -4.25 4.68 5.01
CA GLY A 189 -5.28 4.69 6.06
C GLY A 189 -6.67 4.18 5.64
N ARG A 190 -6.88 3.79 4.37
CA ARG A 190 -8.17 3.26 3.90
C ARG A 190 -8.43 1.89 4.49
N PRO A 191 -9.57 1.68 5.23
CA PRO A 191 -10.00 0.36 5.64
C PRO A 191 -10.69 -0.38 4.49
N PHE A 192 -10.59 -1.71 4.47
CA PHE A 192 -11.36 -2.59 3.60
C PHE A 192 -11.52 -3.97 4.23
N PHE A 193 -12.34 -4.84 3.61
CA PHE A 193 -12.66 -6.19 4.12
C PHE A 193 -12.10 -7.26 3.19
N GLU A 194 -11.56 -8.32 3.80
CA GLU A 194 -11.04 -9.50 3.12
C GLU A 194 -11.93 -10.71 3.36
N THR A 195 -11.91 -11.66 2.43
CA THR A 195 -12.60 -12.95 2.59
C THR A 195 -11.72 -14.04 3.19
N THR A 196 -10.46 -13.73 3.51
CA THR A 196 -9.46 -14.67 4.02
C THR A 196 -8.72 -14.12 5.24
N LEU A 197 -8.43 -15.02 6.19
CA LEU A 197 -7.54 -14.74 7.33
C LEU A 197 -6.08 -15.10 7.03
N SER A 198 -5.84 -15.98 6.05
CA SER A 198 -4.53 -16.60 5.81
C SER A 198 -3.57 -15.70 5.05
N LEU A 199 -4.08 -14.74 4.29
CA LEU A 199 -3.26 -13.85 3.46
C LEU A 199 -3.37 -12.42 3.94
N ASN A 200 -2.24 -11.72 3.95
CA ASN A 200 -2.19 -10.29 4.15
C ASN A 200 -1.82 -9.64 2.80
N PRO A 201 -2.72 -8.86 2.17
CA PRO A 201 -2.41 -8.21 0.91
C PRO A 201 -1.25 -7.23 1.06
N GLY A 202 -0.50 -7.03 -0.02
CA GLY A 202 0.64 -6.13 -0.04
C GLY A 202 0.29 -4.70 0.34
N GLY A 203 1.00 -4.15 1.31
CA GLY A 203 0.79 -2.79 1.80
C GLY A 203 -0.30 -2.63 2.85
N TYR A 204 -0.90 -3.71 3.35
CA TYR A 204 -1.97 -3.67 4.34
C TYR A 204 -1.60 -4.34 5.66
N GLY A 205 -2.27 -3.95 6.73
CA GLY A 205 -2.18 -4.55 8.06
C GLY A 205 -3.54 -4.65 8.73
N PHE A 206 -3.55 -5.08 9.99
CA PHE A 206 -4.78 -5.23 10.77
C PHE A 206 -5.12 -3.92 11.50
N PRO A 207 -6.36 -3.42 11.42
CA PRO A 207 -6.81 -2.29 12.23
C PRO A 207 -7.21 -2.77 13.63
N ASN A 208 -6.23 -3.14 14.43
CA ASN A 208 -6.37 -3.82 15.71
C ASN A 208 -5.92 -2.98 16.92
N GLY A 209 -5.73 -1.69 16.72
CA GLY A 209 -5.35 -0.78 17.78
C GLY A 209 -3.91 -0.96 18.29
N ASP A 210 -3.03 -1.58 17.53
CA ASP A 210 -1.63 -1.78 17.93
C ASP A 210 -0.85 -0.45 17.99
N LEU A 211 0.20 -0.46 18.82
CA LEU A 211 1.18 0.63 18.88
C LEU A 211 2.27 0.42 17.85
N PHE A 212 2.46 1.42 17.00
CA PHE A 212 3.51 1.47 15.98
C PHE A 212 4.58 2.49 16.37
N LYS A 213 5.84 2.17 16.10
CA LYS A 213 6.94 3.11 16.32
C LYS A 213 6.97 4.15 15.20
N ARG A 214 7.05 5.43 15.54
CA ARG A 214 7.12 6.54 14.57
C ARG A 214 8.33 6.43 13.66
N ALA A 215 9.47 5.97 14.18
CA ALA A 215 10.68 5.77 13.41
C ALA A 215 10.58 4.63 12.37
N GLU A 216 9.72 3.62 12.61
CA GLU A 216 9.51 2.51 11.69
C GLU A 216 8.41 2.78 10.66
N TRP A 217 7.49 3.71 10.95
CA TRP A 217 6.34 4.07 10.14
C TRP A 217 6.17 5.59 10.02
N PRO A 218 7.18 6.33 9.57
CA PRO A 218 7.15 7.79 9.58
C PRO A 218 6.04 8.36 8.69
N TRP A 219 5.82 7.81 7.49
CA TRP A 219 4.73 8.26 6.60
C TRP A 219 3.34 8.02 7.20
N LEU A 220 3.16 6.90 7.94
CA LEU A 220 1.88 6.59 8.57
C LEU A 220 1.63 7.50 9.79
N TRP A 221 2.69 7.89 10.51
CA TRP A 221 2.62 8.90 11.55
C TRP A 221 2.27 10.28 10.99
N ASP A 222 2.91 10.69 9.89
CA ASP A 222 2.59 11.94 9.20
C ASP A 222 1.12 11.94 8.72
N PHE A 223 0.65 10.82 8.18
CA PHE A 223 -0.76 10.65 7.81
C PHE A 223 -1.68 10.77 9.04
N ALA A 224 -1.37 10.11 10.15
CA ALA A 224 -2.17 10.18 11.37
C ALA A 224 -2.32 11.62 11.86
N GLN A 225 -1.25 12.41 11.83
CA GLN A 225 -1.26 13.83 12.17
C GLN A 225 -2.13 14.65 11.21
N ALA A 226 -2.07 14.37 9.91
CA ALA A 226 -2.83 15.08 8.88
C ALA A 226 -4.30 14.64 8.76
N SER A 227 -4.66 13.49 9.36
CA SER A 227 -5.97 12.82 9.15
C SER A 227 -7.17 13.56 9.73
N GLY A 228 -6.97 14.51 10.65
CA GLY A 228 -8.04 15.13 11.44
C GLY A 228 -8.70 14.19 12.47
N ALA A 229 -8.26 12.94 12.55
CA ALA A 229 -8.80 11.92 13.47
C ALA A 229 -7.80 11.55 14.59
N LEU A 230 -6.69 12.28 14.71
CA LEU A 230 -5.69 12.08 15.76
C LEU A 230 -6.18 12.60 17.11
N THR A 231 -5.98 11.82 18.16
CA THR A 231 -6.24 12.23 19.55
C THR A 231 -5.07 11.82 20.44
N THR A 232 -5.10 12.21 21.73
CA THR A 232 -4.14 11.72 22.71
C THR A 232 -4.50 10.30 23.15
N GLU A 233 -3.54 9.53 23.66
CA GLU A 233 -3.82 8.20 24.19
C GLU A 233 -4.80 8.26 25.39
N ALA A 234 -4.73 9.29 26.21
CA ALA A 234 -5.64 9.50 27.32
C ALA A 234 -7.09 9.77 26.88
N ALA A 235 -7.29 10.36 25.70
CA ALA A 235 -8.61 10.66 25.14
C ALA A 235 -9.11 9.59 24.16
N ARG A 236 -8.52 8.39 24.18
CA ARG A 236 -8.86 7.29 23.26
C ARG A 236 -10.24 6.70 23.51
N THR A 237 -10.68 6.64 24.77
CA THR A 237 -11.99 6.06 25.13
C THR A 237 -13.13 6.74 24.38
N GLY A 238 -13.92 5.96 23.65
CA GLY A 238 -14.98 6.46 22.78
C GLY A 238 -14.49 6.95 21.41
N ARG A 239 -13.20 6.78 21.09
CA ARG A 239 -12.58 7.17 19.83
C ARG A 239 -11.62 6.08 19.28
N GLU A 240 -11.91 4.83 19.57
CA GLU A 240 -11.07 3.68 19.25
C GLU A 240 -10.81 3.50 17.76
N GLY A 241 -11.75 3.91 16.91
CA GLY A 241 -11.60 3.90 15.46
C GLY A 241 -10.72 5.03 14.89
N GLY A 242 -10.15 5.88 15.75
CA GLY A 242 -9.22 6.95 15.37
C GLY A 242 -7.76 6.59 15.65
N TRP A 243 -6.88 7.53 15.34
CA TRP A 243 -5.45 7.46 15.63
C TRP A 243 -5.16 8.10 16.99
N THR A 244 -4.14 7.61 17.71
CA THR A 244 -3.68 8.30 18.91
C THR A 244 -2.19 8.61 18.84
N SER A 245 -1.78 9.63 19.63
CA SER A 245 -0.37 10.01 19.75
C SER A 245 0.48 9.02 20.56
N GLY A 246 -0.11 7.92 21.04
CA GLY A 246 0.59 6.92 21.86
C GLY A 246 1.22 7.55 23.09
N ASP A 247 2.51 7.29 23.32
CA ASP A 247 3.30 7.86 24.43
C ASP A 247 3.63 9.36 24.25
N GLY A 248 3.20 9.97 23.16
CA GLY A 248 3.50 11.36 22.83
C GLY A 248 4.89 11.59 22.20
N ALA A 249 5.78 10.61 22.20
CA ALA A 249 7.17 10.74 21.79
C ALA A 249 7.61 9.77 20.69
N SER A 250 7.55 8.47 20.95
CA SER A 250 8.21 7.44 20.12
C SER A 250 7.24 6.56 19.34
N ASN A 251 6.00 6.45 19.79
CA ASN A 251 5.00 5.59 19.17
C ASN A 251 3.68 6.34 18.89
N PHE A 252 2.79 5.68 18.17
CA PHE A 252 1.42 6.09 17.91
C PHE A 252 0.56 4.84 17.76
N ARG A 253 -0.75 4.98 17.97
CA ARG A 253 -1.67 3.86 17.84
C ARG A 253 -2.50 3.98 16.58
N ILE A 254 -2.67 2.85 15.89
CA ILE A 254 -3.55 2.73 14.73
C ILE A 254 -5.01 2.51 15.18
N PRO A 255 -6.00 2.73 14.30
CA PRO A 255 -7.42 2.46 14.59
C PRO A 255 -7.69 1.03 15.03
N GLU A 256 -8.65 0.87 15.95
CA GLU A 256 -9.28 -0.40 16.31
C GLU A 256 -10.71 -0.39 15.78
N ILE A 257 -11.04 -1.30 14.87
CA ILE A 257 -12.39 -1.40 14.28
C ILE A 257 -12.95 -2.83 14.29
N ARG A 258 -12.26 -3.77 14.94
CA ARG A 258 -12.70 -5.16 15.00
C ARG A 258 -13.97 -5.30 15.83
N GLY A 259 -14.94 -6.03 15.29
CA GLY A 259 -16.23 -6.26 15.96
C GLY A 259 -17.23 -5.13 15.81
N GLU A 260 -16.86 -4.02 15.17
CA GLU A 260 -17.71 -2.84 15.07
C GLU A 260 -18.44 -2.73 13.73
N PHE A 261 -19.65 -2.19 13.77
CA PHE A 261 -20.38 -1.76 12.58
C PHE A 261 -19.90 -0.39 12.14
N LEU A 262 -19.46 -0.28 10.87
CA LEU A 262 -18.99 1.00 10.34
C LEU A 262 -20.17 1.87 9.88
N ARG A 263 -20.22 3.08 10.40
CA ARG A 263 -21.20 4.10 10.04
C ARG A 263 -20.52 5.29 9.36
N VAL A 264 -21.09 5.75 8.26
CA VAL A 264 -20.61 6.96 7.59
C VAL A 264 -20.99 8.18 8.43
N LEU A 265 -20.05 9.12 8.58
CA LEU A 265 -20.31 10.38 9.24
C LEU A 265 -21.41 11.15 8.51
N SER A 266 -22.29 11.79 9.28
CA SER A 266 -23.37 12.61 8.72
C SER A 266 -22.90 13.97 8.18
N GLU A 267 -21.70 14.40 8.56
CA GLU A 267 -21.12 15.71 8.20
C GLU A 267 -22.13 16.84 8.36
N THR A 268 -22.45 17.55 7.28
CA THR A 268 -23.42 18.65 7.28
C THR A 268 -24.88 18.19 7.30
N ARG A 269 -25.16 16.90 7.11
CA ARG A 269 -26.53 16.36 7.07
C ARG A 269 -27.21 16.29 8.45
N ASN A 270 -26.44 16.34 9.52
CA ASN A 270 -26.92 16.38 10.91
C ASN A 270 -27.84 15.21 11.35
N VAL A 271 -27.61 14.01 10.81
CA VAL A 271 -28.37 12.79 11.19
C VAL A 271 -27.91 12.25 12.54
N ASP A 272 -26.65 12.44 12.88
CA ASP A 272 -26.00 11.98 14.12
C ASP A 272 -25.05 13.10 14.59
N PRO A 273 -25.58 14.15 15.21
CA PRO A 273 -24.82 15.35 15.53
C PRO A 273 -23.74 15.10 16.58
N GLY A 274 -22.62 15.80 16.47
CA GLY A 274 -21.49 15.71 17.42
C GLY A 274 -20.57 14.51 17.21
N ARG A 275 -20.83 13.66 16.22
CA ARG A 275 -19.91 12.55 15.85
C ARG A 275 -18.66 13.09 15.17
N VAL A 276 -17.54 12.51 15.53
CA VAL A 276 -16.25 12.77 14.88
C VAL A 276 -15.67 11.47 14.30
N SER A 277 -14.76 11.59 13.36
CA SER A 277 -14.10 10.43 12.75
C SER A 277 -13.44 9.53 13.81
N GLY A 278 -13.67 8.23 13.72
CA GLY A 278 -13.15 7.23 14.66
C GLY A 278 -13.88 7.16 16.01
N SER A 279 -14.99 7.90 16.21
CA SER A 279 -15.76 7.81 17.46
C SER A 279 -16.57 6.53 17.54
N LEU A 280 -16.55 5.87 18.71
CA LEU A 280 -17.38 4.72 19.06
C LEU A 280 -18.77 5.16 19.53
N GLN A 281 -19.77 4.36 19.25
CA GLN A 281 -21.12 4.51 19.79
C GLN A 281 -21.63 3.13 20.16
N MET A 282 -22.05 3.00 21.43
CA MET A 282 -22.64 1.75 21.92
C MET A 282 -23.98 1.47 21.23
N HIS A 283 -24.38 0.21 21.24
CA HIS A 283 -25.69 -0.21 20.77
C HIS A 283 -26.81 0.51 21.53
N ALA A 284 -27.87 0.87 20.83
CA ALA A 284 -29.05 1.47 21.42
C ALA A 284 -30.30 1.05 20.64
N LEU A 285 -31.39 0.87 21.34
CA LEU A 285 -32.73 0.77 20.76
C LEU A 285 -33.30 2.19 20.53
N GLN A 286 -34.04 2.36 19.48
CA GLN A 286 -34.80 3.57 19.30
C GLN A 286 -35.80 3.70 20.48
N SER A 287 -35.86 4.86 21.06
CA SER A 287 -36.84 5.15 22.12
C SER A 287 -38.25 4.87 21.62
N HIS A 288 -38.97 4.03 22.32
CA HIS A 288 -40.38 3.72 22.03
C HIS A 288 -41.12 3.47 23.34
N ASN A 289 -42.45 3.67 23.33
CA ASN A 289 -43.33 3.48 24.49
C ASN A 289 -44.27 2.31 24.22
N HIS A 290 -44.48 1.47 25.22
CA HIS A 290 -45.55 0.50 25.24
C HIS A 290 -46.70 1.07 26.06
N TYR A 291 -47.89 1.16 25.49
CA TYR A 291 -49.08 1.52 26.20
C TYR A 291 -49.68 0.28 26.84
N LEU A 292 -49.76 0.28 28.17
CA LEU A 292 -50.59 -0.70 28.88
C LEU A 292 -52.00 -0.12 28.94
N PRO A 293 -53.03 -0.84 28.51
CA PRO A 293 -54.40 -0.36 28.62
C PRO A 293 -54.76 -0.29 30.13
N THR A 294 -54.89 0.94 30.63
CA THR A 294 -55.37 1.22 32.00
C THR A 294 -56.82 1.55 31.94
N GLY A 295 -57.69 0.63 32.35
CA GLY A 295 -59.11 0.92 32.57
C GLY A 295 -59.30 1.71 33.87
N THR A 296 -60.01 2.83 33.81
CA THR A 296 -60.46 3.49 35.02
C THR A 296 -61.60 2.65 35.63
N GLY A 297 -61.34 2.04 36.76
CA GLY A 297 -62.37 1.51 37.65
C GLY A 297 -62.93 0.12 37.37
N ALA A 298 -62.35 -0.67 36.46
CA ALA A 298 -62.70 -2.08 36.31
C ALA A 298 -61.48 -2.92 36.53
N SER A 299 -61.64 -4.02 37.29
CA SER A 299 -60.60 -5.03 37.42
C SER A 299 -60.24 -5.53 36.00
N PHE A 300 -59.07 -5.22 35.54
CA PHE A 300 -58.55 -5.81 34.31
C PHE A 300 -58.22 -7.27 34.60
N LYS A 301 -59.12 -8.18 34.28
CA LYS A 301 -58.78 -9.56 34.23
C LYS A 301 -58.07 -9.86 32.94
N PRO A 302 -56.85 -10.36 32.96
CA PRO A 302 -56.20 -10.87 31.76
C PRO A 302 -57.10 -11.91 31.08
N ALA A 303 -57.04 -11.98 29.77
CA ALA A 303 -57.69 -13.07 29.04
C ALA A 303 -57.26 -14.42 29.60
N PRO A 304 -58.13 -15.45 29.59
CA PRO A 304 -57.84 -16.73 30.27
C PRO A 304 -56.63 -17.52 29.73
N ALA A 305 -55.96 -17.02 28.75
CA ALA A 305 -54.77 -17.63 28.20
C ALA A 305 -53.42 -17.16 28.78
N ILE A 306 -53.44 -16.21 29.76
CA ILE A 306 -52.23 -15.76 30.44
C ILE A 306 -52.18 -16.55 31.79
N PRO A 307 -51.12 -17.31 32.06
CA PRO A 307 -51.00 -18.09 33.30
C PRO A 307 -51.18 -17.21 34.54
N ASP A 308 -51.97 -17.65 35.50
CA ASP A 308 -52.11 -17.03 36.82
C ASP A 308 -50.70 -16.88 37.44
N GLY A 309 -50.37 -15.68 37.89
CA GLY A 309 -49.12 -15.38 38.57
C GLY A 309 -48.17 -14.46 37.82
N VAL A 310 -48.46 -14.19 36.57
CA VAL A 310 -47.69 -13.22 35.76
C VAL A 310 -48.16 -11.81 35.93
N TRP A 311 -49.48 -11.68 36.12
CA TRP A 311 -50.16 -10.43 36.38
C TRP A 311 -50.96 -10.57 37.68
N ASP A 312 -50.32 -11.00 38.78
CA ASP A 312 -50.99 -10.92 40.07
C ASP A 312 -51.17 -9.46 40.47
N VAL A 313 -52.18 -8.89 39.94
CA VAL A 313 -52.72 -7.59 40.37
C VAL A 313 -53.75 -7.86 41.44
N GLY A 314 -53.40 -8.63 42.43
CA GLY A 314 -54.30 -8.99 43.55
C GLY A 314 -54.77 -7.81 44.37
N THR A 315 -54.42 -6.62 44.09
CA THR A 315 -54.96 -5.38 44.69
C THR A 315 -54.63 -4.19 43.81
N ASN A 316 -55.65 -3.54 43.28
CA ASN A 316 -55.71 -2.18 42.68
C ASN A 316 -54.34 -1.48 42.48
N VAL A 317 -53.53 -1.97 41.58
CA VAL A 317 -52.33 -1.23 41.18
C VAL A 317 -52.69 -0.31 40.03
N ASN A 318 -52.89 0.98 40.33
CA ASN A 318 -52.96 2.01 39.30
C ASN A 318 -51.59 2.20 38.68
N PHE A 319 -51.36 1.64 37.52
CA PHE A 319 -50.20 1.96 36.70
C PHE A 319 -50.38 3.36 36.13
N SER A 320 -49.78 4.34 36.76
CA SER A 320 -49.70 5.69 36.20
C SER A 320 -48.56 5.69 35.15
N PRO A 321 -48.81 6.15 33.94
CA PRO A 321 -47.81 6.21 32.89
C PRO A 321 -46.65 7.20 33.18
N THR A 322 -46.70 7.90 34.31
CA THR A 322 -45.72 8.91 34.70
C THR A 322 -44.70 8.46 35.75
N THR A 323 -44.77 7.22 36.24
CA THR A 323 -43.78 6.74 37.23
C THR A 323 -42.75 5.84 36.61
N THR A 324 -41.61 6.43 36.27
CA THR A 324 -40.32 5.74 35.96
C THR A 324 -39.85 4.81 37.08
N THR A 325 -40.53 4.73 38.21
CA THR A 325 -40.21 3.91 39.38
C THR A 325 -40.67 2.47 39.30
N VAL A 326 -41.49 2.10 38.32
CA VAL A 326 -41.96 0.72 38.20
C VAL A 326 -40.81 -0.21 37.77
N ALA A 327 -39.85 0.29 37.03
CA ALA A 327 -38.68 -0.50 36.58
C ALA A 327 -37.68 -0.82 37.70
N THR A 328 -37.72 -0.12 38.84
CA THR A 328 -36.73 -0.30 39.91
C THR A 328 -37.23 -1.13 41.08
N THR A 329 -38.54 -1.45 41.14
CA THR A 329 -39.15 -2.12 42.31
C THR A 329 -39.42 -3.62 42.09
N TYR A 330 -39.26 -4.11 40.86
CA TYR A 330 -39.34 -5.53 40.57
C TYR A 330 -37.94 -6.09 40.37
N PRO A 331 -37.44 -6.90 41.29
CA PRO A 331 -36.12 -7.52 41.19
C PRO A 331 -36.07 -8.67 40.17
N ASN A 332 -37.17 -8.93 39.50
CA ASN A 332 -37.23 -9.93 38.46
C ASN A 332 -37.47 -9.22 37.10
N PRO A 333 -36.65 -9.47 36.11
CA PRO A 333 -37.01 -9.13 34.76
C PRO A 333 -38.20 -10.01 34.33
N ALA A 334 -39.38 -9.71 34.93
CA ALA A 334 -40.62 -10.38 34.60
C ALA A 334 -41.06 -10.18 33.16
N PHE A 335 -40.20 -9.51 32.40
CA PHE A 335 -40.27 -9.31 30.97
C PHE A 335 -39.01 -9.79 30.27
N ASP A 336 -38.40 -10.82 30.79
CA ASP A 336 -37.46 -11.62 30.01
C ASP A 336 -38.29 -12.24 28.87
N SER A 337 -38.07 -11.71 27.70
CA SER A 337 -38.74 -12.16 26.50
C SER A 337 -38.55 -13.66 26.22
N ASP A 338 -37.51 -14.27 26.76
CA ASP A 338 -37.25 -15.71 26.67
C ASP A 338 -38.26 -16.54 27.44
N THR A 339 -38.75 -16.02 28.58
CA THR A 339 -39.69 -16.75 29.46
C THR A 339 -41.13 -16.56 29.03
N TYR A 340 -41.47 -15.42 28.43
CA TYR A 340 -42.86 -14.97 28.23
C TYR A 340 -43.42 -15.16 26.83
N ILE A 341 -42.63 -14.97 25.82
CA ILE A 341 -43.09 -14.97 24.45
C ILE A 341 -42.63 -16.21 23.70
N GLY A 342 -42.11 -17.21 24.39
CA GLY A 342 -41.66 -18.46 23.78
C GLY A 342 -40.87 -18.20 22.53
N ASN A 343 -39.58 -18.13 22.64
CA ASN A 343 -38.61 -18.21 21.53
C ASN A 343 -38.95 -17.40 20.27
N ILE A 344 -39.34 -16.14 20.40
CA ILE A 344 -39.57 -15.25 19.29
C ILE A 344 -38.30 -14.44 18.96
N GLY A 345 -37.22 -15.08 18.70
CA GLY A 345 -36.06 -14.43 18.16
C GLY A 345 -34.74 -14.91 18.71
N ASN A 346 -33.69 -14.53 18.05
CA ASN A 346 -32.32 -14.71 18.51
C ASN A 346 -31.98 -13.59 19.47
N PHE A 347 -31.73 -13.93 20.74
CA PHE A 347 -31.28 -12.95 21.75
C PHE A 347 -29.76 -12.86 21.73
N SER A 348 -29.26 -11.68 21.95
CA SER A 348 -27.85 -11.36 21.98
C SER A 348 -27.58 -10.27 23.02
N ALA A 349 -26.35 -10.18 23.51
CA ALA A 349 -25.93 -9.10 24.40
C ALA A 349 -25.98 -7.71 23.74
N GLU A 350 -26.20 -7.68 22.43
CA GLU A 350 -26.33 -6.44 21.64
C GLU A 350 -27.52 -6.51 20.67
N THR A 351 -28.12 -5.37 20.38
CA THR A 351 -29.09 -5.22 19.28
C THR A 351 -28.34 -5.06 17.96
N ARG A 352 -28.48 -6.04 17.05
CA ARG A 352 -27.78 -6.03 15.76
C ARG A 352 -28.66 -6.51 14.61
N PRO A 353 -28.49 -5.97 13.39
CA PRO A 353 -29.08 -6.51 12.19
C PRO A 353 -28.41 -7.86 11.82
N ARG A 354 -29.00 -8.61 10.91
CA ARG A 354 -28.32 -9.76 10.29
C ARG A 354 -27.07 -9.27 9.60
N ASN A 355 -25.94 -9.95 9.84
CA ASN A 355 -24.64 -9.51 9.34
C ASN A 355 -23.76 -10.70 8.96
N ILE A 356 -22.70 -10.42 8.22
CA ILE A 356 -21.60 -11.34 7.89
C ILE A 356 -20.33 -10.65 8.33
N ALA A 357 -19.47 -11.36 9.07
CA ALA A 357 -18.18 -10.84 9.51
C ALA A 357 -17.08 -11.21 8.52
N TYR A 358 -16.28 -10.22 8.12
CA TYR A 358 -15.06 -10.37 7.34
C TYR A 358 -13.88 -9.73 8.08
N PRO A 359 -12.67 -10.29 7.95
CA PRO A 359 -11.49 -9.64 8.51
C PRO A 359 -11.27 -8.27 7.86
N ALA A 360 -11.04 -7.28 8.68
CA ALA A 360 -10.70 -5.93 8.21
C ALA A 360 -9.20 -5.78 8.00
N ARG A 361 -8.83 -4.95 7.04
CA ARG A 361 -7.47 -4.50 6.75
C ARG A 361 -7.44 -2.97 6.66
N ILE A 362 -6.27 -2.39 6.89
CA ILE A 362 -6.02 -0.96 6.72
C ILE A 362 -4.76 -0.75 5.88
N LYS A 363 -4.80 0.21 4.96
CA LYS A 363 -3.65 0.54 4.12
C LYS A 363 -2.57 1.21 4.97
N LEU A 364 -1.38 0.61 5.02
CA LEU A 364 -0.25 1.05 5.84
C LEU A 364 0.89 1.67 5.03
N ILE A 365 0.96 1.36 3.74
CA ILE A 365 1.95 1.92 2.82
C ILE A 365 1.48 1.92 1.37
#